data_cf084be4f32265019aa2bcc182b05aa9
#
_entry.id   cf084be4f32265019aa2bcc182b05aa9
#
_cell.length_a   1.000
_cell.length_b   1.000
_cell.length_c   1.000
_cell.angle_alpha   90.00
_cell.angle_beta   90.00
_cell.angle_gamma   90.00
#
_symmetry.space_group_name_H-M   'P 1'
#
loop_
_entity.id
_entity.type
_entity.pdbx_description
1 polymer ?
#
loop_
_entity_poly.entity_id
_entity_poly.type
_entity_poly.pdbx_seq_one_letter_code
_entity_poly.pdbx_strand_id
1 'polypeptide(L)'
;MSDLSTQHRLIPAALEAVGTACAVSRAIQANLMQLCEVTKDDRSPVTVADFAVQAIISLSLADQLGPLDRLIVGEEDAEVLRTDKQAFIRKAVLEAVQSWRPQITETEMLDAIDACNHDGSGDGFWALDPIDGTKGFLRGQHYAIALGRIENGKVVAGVMGCPNLSIDQSFPLCEVDSEGVMYAASEGAGAWEFADCNATSSPMRIL
;
A
#
# COMPACT_ATOMS: atom_id res chain seq x y z
N MET A 1 13.88 -6.66 23.34
CA MET A 1 14.00 -5.81 22.14
C MET A 1 14.32 -6.73 20.99
N SER A 2 13.38 -6.94 20.08
CA SER A 2 13.65 -7.68 18.84
C SER A 2 14.62 -6.85 18.01
N ASP A 3 15.76 -7.45 17.69
CA ASP A 3 16.83 -6.78 16.95
C ASP A 3 16.43 -6.62 15.48
N LEU A 4 15.98 -5.42 15.10
CA LEU A 4 15.70 -5.06 13.71
C LEU A 4 16.97 -4.90 12.87
N SER A 5 18.16 -4.97 13.48
CA SER A 5 19.44 -4.79 12.80
C SER A 5 19.78 -5.90 11.79
N THR A 6 19.09 -7.04 11.88
CA THR A 6 19.26 -8.17 10.94
C THR A 6 18.30 -8.12 9.75
N GLN A 7 17.36 -7.18 9.71
CA GLN A 7 16.43 -7.03 8.59
C GLN A 7 17.11 -6.49 7.33
N HIS A 8 16.50 -6.76 6.20
CA HIS A 8 16.92 -6.17 4.94
C HIS A 8 16.91 -4.63 5.03
N ARG A 9 17.98 -3.97 4.55
CA ARG A 9 18.21 -2.52 4.67
C ARG A 9 17.07 -1.63 4.15
N LEU A 10 16.22 -2.14 3.27
CA LEU A 10 15.11 -1.40 2.68
C LEU A 10 13.78 -1.55 3.44
N ILE A 11 13.70 -2.43 4.45
CA ILE A 11 12.48 -2.65 5.24
C ILE A 11 11.95 -1.37 5.91
N PRO A 12 12.78 -0.50 6.51
CA PRO A 12 12.27 0.72 7.14
C PRO A 12 11.50 1.63 6.16
N ALA A 13 12.04 1.82 4.95
CA ALA A 13 11.35 2.61 3.91
C ALA A 13 10.05 1.95 3.45
N ALA A 14 10.03 0.62 3.31
CA ALA A 14 8.84 -0.13 2.94
C ALA A 14 7.75 -0.07 4.03
N LEU A 15 8.12 -0.15 5.31
CA LEU A 15 7.18 -0.01 6.43
C LEU A 15 6.51 1.37 6.42
N GLU A 16 7.28 2.44 6.25
CA GLU A 16 6.72 3.80 6.18
C GLU A 16 5.80 3.98 4.98
N ALA A 17 6.22 3.50 3.80
CA ALA A 17 5.43 3.58 2.58
C ALA A 17 4.09 2.84 2.72
N VAL A 18 4.12 1.58 3.18
CA VAL A 18 2.91 0.76 3.37
C VAL A 18 2.04 1.32 4.48
N GLY A 19 2.62 1.82 5.58
CA GLY A 19 1.86 2.44 6.68
C GLY A 19 1.07 3.67 6.22
N THR A 20 1.72 4.55 5.46
CA THR A 20 1.06 5.71 4.85
C THR A 20 -0.08 5.28 3.92
N ALA A 21 0.17 4.30 3.06
CA ALA A 21 -0.82 3.76 2.14
C ALA A 21 -2.01 3.12 2.88
N CYS A 22 -1.78 2.41 3.99
CA CYS A 22 -2.83 1.87 4.85
C CYS A 22 -3.75 2.97 5.41
N ALA A 23 -3.18 4.07 5.90
CA ALA A 23 -3.97 5.17 6.44
C ALA A 23 -4.89 5.80 5.37
N VAL A 24 -4.37 6.05 4.17
CA VAL A 24 -5.14 6.65 3.06
C VAL A 24 -6.17 5.68 2.50
N SER A 25 -5.81 4.41 2.25
CA SER A 25 -6.76 3.41 1.75
C SER A 25 -7.93 3.16 2.72
N ARG A 26 -7.67 3.17 4.02
CA ARG A 26 -8.72 3.07 5.05
C ARG A 26 -9.68 4.26 4.99
N ALA A 27 -9.16 5.49 4.83
CA ALA A 27 -9.99 6.67 4.69
C ALA A 27 -10.87 6.61 3.42
N ILE A 28 -10.33 6.11 2.31
CA ILE A 28 -11.10 5.88 1.07
C ILE A 28 -12.20 4.86 1.34
N GLN A 29 -11.89 3.71 1.96
CA GLN A 29 -12.86 2.67 2.26
C GLN A 29 -13.99 3.18 3.18
N ALA A 30 -13.67 3.95 4.21
CA ALA A 30 -14.65 4.53 5.13
C ALA A 30 -15.61 5.48 4.41
N ASN A 31 -15.10 6.33 3.52
CA ASN A 31 -15.92 7.24 2.71
C ASN A 31 -16.84 6.47 1.75
N LEU A 32 -16.35 5.36 1.18
CA LEU A 32 -17.10 4.44 0.33
C LEU A 32 -18.31 3.89 1.08
N MET A 33 -18.11 3.42 2.29
CA MET A 33 -19.18 2.84 3.10
C MET A 33 -20.27 3.87 3.44
N GLN A 34 -19.91 5.16 3.60
CA GLN A 34 -20.88 6.24 3.80
C GLN A 34 -21.67 6.55 2.52
N LEU A 35 -21.08 6.39 1.34
CA LEU A 35 -21.72 6.64 0.04
C LEU A 35 -22.55 5.46 -0.47
N CYS A 36 -22.19 4.22 -0.13
CA CYS A 36 -22.90 3.00 -0.56
C CYS A 36 -24.33 2.87 -0.02
N GLU A 37 -24.74 3.68 0.93
CA GLU A 37 -26.16 3.83 1.27
C GLU A 37 -26.97 4.48 0.13
N VAL A 38 -26.31 5.06 -0.89
CA VAL A 38 -26.91 5.89 -1.92
C VAL A 38 -26.86 5.31 -3.35
N THR A 39 -25.86 4.46 -3.70
CA THR A 39 -25.73 3.94 -5.07
C THR A 39 -25.21 2.52 -5.14
N LYS A 40 -25.93 1.64 -5.88
CA LYS A 40 -25.73 0.17 -5.86
C LYS A 40 -24.68 -0.40 -6.82
N ASP A 41 -23.96 0.38 -7.63
CA ASP A 41 -23.17 -0.18 -8.75
C ASP A 41 -21.88 0.59 -9.11
N ASP A 42 -21.21 1.21 -8.15
CA ASP A 42 -19.99 1.98 -8.45
C ASP A 42 -18.71 1.25 -7.99
N ARG A 43 -17.88 0.79 -8.97
CA ARG A 43 -16.54 0.21 -8.72
C ARG A 43 -15.47 1.31 -8.58
N SER A 44 -15.80 2.57 -8.79
CA SER A 44 -14.91 3.73 -8.77
C SER A 44 -14.02 3.83 -7.52
N PRO A 45 -14.52 3.51 -6.30
CA PRO A 45 -13.72 3.66 -5.09
C PRO A 45 -12.56 2.68 -4.96
N VAL A 46 -12.67 1.46 -5.47
CA VAL A 46 -11.54 0.52 -5.53
C VAL A 46 -10.48 1.08 -6.44
N THR A 47 -10.87 1.45 -7.66
CA THR A 47 -9.97 2.08 -8.63
C THR A 47 -9.25 3.30 -8.03
N VAL A 48 -9.96 4.14 -7.25
CA VAL A 48 -9.31 5.28 -6.56
C VAL A 48 -8.29 4.81 -5.54
N ALA A 49 -8.60 3.75 -4.78
CA ALA A 49 -7.68 3.21 -3.77
C ALA A 49 -6.43 2.60 -4.41
N ASP A 50 -6.57 1.79 -5.46
CA ASP A 50 -5.47 1.17 -6.18
C ASP A 50 -4.48 2.22 -6.69
N PHE A 51 -4.95 3.21 -7.44
CA PHE A 51 -4.11 4.30 -7.95
C PHE A 51 -3.49 5.15 -6.83
N ALA A 52 -4.25 5.50 -5.79
CA ALA A 52 -3.74 6.32 -4.70
C ALA A 52 -2.65 5.58 -3.90
N VAL A 53 -2.85 4.30 -3.59
CA VAL A 53 -1.86 3.47 -2.91
C VAL A 53 -0.59 3.34 -3.74
N GLN A 54 -0.72 3.05 -5.05
CA GLN A 54 0.45 2.95 -5.93
C GLN A 54 1.24 4.26 -5.99
N ALA A 55 0.57 5.41 -6.13
CA ALA A 55 1.22 6.71 -6.11
C ALA A 55 1.95 6.98 -4.78
N ILE A 56 1.30 6.69 -3.65
CA ILE A 56 1.86 6.90 -2.30
C ILE A 56 3.11 6.04 -2.09
N ILE A 57 3.05 4.76 -2.43
CA ILE A 57 4.20 3.84 -2.30
C ILE A 57 5.36 4.34 -3.16
N SER A 58 5.10 4.70 -4.42
CA SER A 58 6.11 5.23 -5.35
C SER A 58 6.79 6.49 -4.80
N LEU A 59 6.01 7.46 -4.36
CA LEU A 59 6.50 8.72 -3.80
C LEU A 59 7.29 8.50 -2.50
N SER A 60 6.76 7.68 -1.59
CA SER A 60 7.40 7.41 -0.31
C SER A 60 8.75 6.70 -0.47
N LEU A 61 8.83 5.72 -1.36
CA LEU A 61 10.10 5.05 -1.68
C LEU A 61 11.07 6.00 -2.40
N ALA A 62 10.56 6.89 -3.26
CA ALA A 62 11.40 7.87 -3.96
C ALA A 62 12.03 8.91 -3.02
N ASP A 63 11.34 9.27 -1.94
CA ASP A 63 11.87 10.21 -0.93
C ASP A 63 13.03 9.60 -0.12
N GLN A 64 13.08 8.28 0.02
CA GLN A 64 13.99 7.60 0.94
C GLN A 64 15.09 6.79 0.25
N LEU A 65 14.84 6.35 -0.98
CA LEU A 65 15.70 5.39 -1.68
C LEU A 65 16.34 5.98 -2.93
N GLY A 66 17.53 5.50 -3.25
CA GLY A 66 18.20 5.83 -4.49
C GLY A 66 17.48 5.24 -5.73
N PRO A 67 17.82 5.73 -6.94
CA PRO A 67 17.11 5.36 -8.18
C PRO A 67 17.01 3.86 -8.45
N LEU A 68 18.03 3.08 -8.09
CA LEU A 68 18.08 1.63 -8.31
C LEU A 68 17.29 0.83 -7.26
N ASP A 69 17.12 1.39 -6.06
CA ASP A 69 16.40 0.73 -4.97
C ASP A 69 14.90 1.01 -4.96
N ARG A 70 14.41 1.94 -5.79
CA ARG A 70 13.01 2.35 -5.88
C ARG A 70 12.27 1.90 -7.14
N LEU A 71 12.84 0.97 -7.92
CA LEU A 71 12.18 0.39 -9.09
C LEU A 71 10.98 -0.44 -8.66
N ILE A 72 9.82 -0.21 -9.24
CA ILE A 72 8.55 -0.85 -8.85
C ILE A 72 7.88 -1.47 -10.08
N VAL A 73 7.42 -2.70 -9.95
CA VAL A 73 6.42 -3.34 -10.79
C VAL A 73 5.08 -3.13 -10.10
N GLY A 74 4.28 -2.21 -10.61
CA GLY A 74 2.93 -1.93 -10.12
C GLY A 74 1.87 -2.61 -10.98
N GLU A 75 0.62 -2.45 -10.59
CA GLU A 75 -0.53 -3.01 -11.28
C GLU A 75 -1.20 -1.96 -12.19
N GLU A 76 -1.13 -0.68 -11.81
CA GLU A 76 -1.89 0.40 -12.40
C GLU A 76 -1.07 1.23 -13.39
N ASP A 77 -1.72 1.65 -14.48
CA ASP A 77 -1.17 2.51 -15.53
C ASP A 77 -1.90 3.87 -15.55
N ALA A 78 -1.17 4.97 -15.36
CA ALA A 78 -1.75 6.30 -15.32
C ALA A 78 -2.34 6.77 -16.68
N GLU A 79 -2.03 6.11 -17.81
CA GLU A 79 -2.60 6.47 -19.08
C GLU A 79 -4.13 6.38 -19.07
N VAL A 80 -4.68 5.41 -18.35
CA VAL A 80 -6.12 5.27 -18.14
C VAL A 80 -6.71 6.53 -17.52
N LEU A 81 -6.04 7.11 -16.50
CA LEU A 81 -6.50 8.32 -15.80
C LEU A 81 -6.38 9.59 -16.65
N ARG A 82 -5.52 9.63 -17.65
CA ARG A 82 -5.31 10.83 -18.50
C ARG A 82 -6.49 11.10 -19.44
N THR A 83 -7.41 10.18 -19.60
CA THR A 83 -8.58 10.36 -20.45
C THR A 83 -9.63 11.27 -19.81
N ASP A 84 -10.36 12.05 -20.62
CA ASP A 84 -11.45 12.92 -20.13
C ASP A 84 -12.55 12.14 -19.41
N LYS A 85 -12.78 10.90 -19.82
CA LYS A 85 -13.78 10.01 -19.19
C LYS A 85 -13.43 9.69 -17.74
N GLN A 86 -12.16 9.71 -17.39
CA GLN A 86 -11.67 9.40 -16.04
C GLN A 86 -11.35 10.66 -15.21
N ALA A 87 -11.72 11.84 -15.66
CA ALA A 87 -11.44 13.08 -14.94
C ALA A 87 -11.96 13.07 -13.50
N PHE A 88 -13.12 12.44 -13.25
CA PHE A 88 -13.66 12.29 -11.89
C PHE A 88 -12.79 11.39 -11.01
N ILE A 89 -12.39 10.21 -11.53
CA ILE A 89 -11.51 9.28 -10.80
C ILE A 89 -10.15 9.94 -10.56
N ARG A 90 -9.55 10.54 -11.59
CA ARG A 90 -8.28 11.26 -11.48
C ARG A 90 -8.30 12.32 -10.38
N LYS A 91 -9.38 13.11 -10.30
CA LYS A 91 -9.55 14.10 -9.25
C LYS A 91 -9.65 13.45 -7.86
N ALA A 92 -10.41 12.37 -7.71
CA ALA A 92 -10.55 11.65 -6.45
C ALA A 92 -9.22 11.03 -5.99
N VAL A 93 -8.42 10.47 -6.92
CA VAL A 93 -7.06 9.98 -6.63
C VAL A 93 -6.17 11.12 -6.16
N LEU A 94 -6.20 12.28 -6.84
CA LEU A 94 -5.42 13.44 -6.43
C LEU A 94 -5.80 13.91 -5.01
N GLU A 95 -7.09 14.03 -4.72
CA GLU A 95 -7.59 14.42 -3.38
C GLU A 95 -7.15 13.41 -2.31
N ALA A 96 -7.18 12.11 -2.61
CA ALA A 96 -6.69 11.07 -1.71
C ALA A 96 -5.19 11.21 -1.43
N VAL A 97 -4.36 11.40 -2.45
CA VAL A 97 -2.91 11.59 -2.27
C VAL A 97 -2.60 12.91 -1.57
N GLN A 98 -3.36 13.98 -1.87
CA GLN A 98 -3.22 15.28 -1.19
C GLN A 98 -3.58 15.24 0.29
N SER A 99 -4.38 14.27 0.75
CA SER A 99 -4.64 14.10 2.19
C SER A 99 -3.36 13.79 2.98
N TRP A 100 -2.37 13.18 2.33
CA TRP A 100 -1.03 12.92 2.88
C TRP A 100 -0.01 13.98 2.44
N ARG A 101 0.02 14.34 1.15
CA ARG A 101 0.97 15.30 0.58
C ARG A 101 0.22 16.48 -0.06
N PRO A 102 -0.18 17.51 0.74
CA PRO A 102 -1.11 18.56 0.30
C PRO A 102 -0.66 19.39 -0.91
N GLN A 103 0.66 19.47 -1.17
CA GLN A 103 1.23 20.29 -2.24
C GLN A 103 1.44 19.52 -3.55
N ILE A 104 1.12 18.22 -3.59
CA ILE A 104 1.32 17.42 -4.81
C ILE A 104 0.41 17.91 -5.92
N THR A 105 0.96 18.04 -7.10
CA THR A 105 0.22 18.38 -8.32
C THR A 105 -0.35 17.11 -9.00
N GLU A 106 -1.33 17.29 -9.86
CA GLU A 106 -1.89 16.20 -10.68
C GLU A 106 -0.81 15.53 -11.53
N THR A 107 0.10 16.32 -12.11
CA THR A 107 1.20 15.79 -12.93
C THR A 107 2.15 14.92 -12.10
N GLU A 108 2.59 15.40 -10.94
CA GLU A 108 3.48 14.63 -10.06
C GLU A 108 2.82 13.32 -9.57
N MET A 109 1.52 13.33 -9.30
CA MET A 109 0.78 12.12 -8.94
C MET A 109 0.74 11.11 -10.09
N LEU A 110 0.43 11.56 -11.31
CA LEU A 110 0.41 10.70 -12.50
C LEU A 110 1.80 10.13 -12.81
N ASP A 111 2.83 10.96 -12.71
CA ASP A 111 4.23 10.54 -12.92
C ASP A 111 4.67 9.52 -11.86
N ALA A 112 4.17 9.64 -10.63
CA ALA A 112 4.44 8.67 -9.57
C ALA A 112 3.78 7.30 -9.84
N ILE A 113 2.57 7.28 -10.41
CA ILE A 113 1.91 6.04 -10.83
C ILE A 113 2.71 5.41 -11.97
N ASP A 114 3.09 6.17 -12.99
CA ASP A 114 3.86 5.70 -14.14
C ASP A 114 5.28 5.24 -13.77
N ALA A 115 5.85 5.75 -12.69
CA ALA A 115 7.15 5.28 -12.18
C ALA A 115 7.12 3.81 -11.69
N CYS A 116 5.94 3.22 -11.57
CA CYS A 116 5.74 1.81 -11.21
C CYS A 116 5.66 0.87 -12.43
N ASN A 117 6.19 1.27 -13.58
CA ASN A 117 6.13 0.52 -14.83
C ASN A 117 7.38 -0.34 -15.11
N HIS A 118 8.15 -0.71 -14.08
CA HIS A 118 9.32 -1.54 -14.24
C HIS A 118 8.93 -2.92 -14.82
N ASP A 119 9.72 -3.45 -15.73
CA ASP A 119 9.40 -4.70 -16.45
C ASP A 119 9.74 -5.99 -15.68
N GLY A 120 10.20 -5.86 -14.44
CA GLY A 120 10.61 -6.99 -13.60
C GLY A 120 11.96 -7.58 -13.95
N SER A 121 12.73 -6.94 -14.83
CA SER A 121 14.08 -7.38 -15.20
C SER A 121 15.15 -6.79 -14.28
N GLY A 122 16.41 -7.30 -14.38
CA GLY A 122 17.54 -6.77 -13.63
C GLY A 122 17.68 -7.34 -12.21
N ASP A 123 18.58 -6.71 -11.44
CA ASP A 123 19.08 -7.28 -10.19
C ASP A 123 18.16 -7.07 -8.99
N GLY A 124 17.23 -6.10 -9.06
CA GLY A 124 16.33 -5.85 -7.94
C GLY A 124 15.24 -4.83 -8.23
N PHE A 125 14.01 -5.15 -7.78
CA PHE A 125 12.83 -4.29 -7.89
C PHE A 125 11.82 -4.64 -6.79
N TRP A 126 10.81 -3.77 -6.62
CA TRP A 126 9.64 -4.05 -5.77
C TRP A 126 8.49 -4.55 -6.65
N ALA A 127 7.76 -5.53 -6.16
CA ALA A 127 6.44 -5.90 -6.69
C ALA A 127 5.37 -5.39 -5.72
N LEU A 128 4.38 -4.68 -6.24
CA LEU A 128 3.31 -4.06 -5.49
C LEU A 128 1.96 -4.59 -5.94
N ASP A 129 1.18 -5.10 -4.98
CA ASP A 129 -0.27 -5.25 -5.09
C ASP A 129 -0.91 -4.17 -4.20
N PRO A 130 -1.55 -3.15 -4.78
CA PRO A 130 -2.08 -2.01 -4.02
C PRO A 130 -3.25 -2.37 -3.12
N ILE A 131 -4.20 -3.21 -3.60
CA ILE A 131 -5.39 -3.64 -2.85
C ILE A 131 -5.67 -5.13 -3.10
N ASP A 132 -4.85 -5.99 -2.48
CA ASP A 132 -5.16 -7.42 -2.46
C ASP A 132 -6.43 -7.67 -1.65
N GLY A 133 -7.40 -8.34 -2.27
CA GLY A 133 -8.71 -8.53 -1.69
C GLY A 133 -9.72 -7.45 -2.05
N THR A 134 -9.71 -6.95 -3.28
CA THR A 134 -10.62 -5.94 -3.87
C THR A 134 -12.09 -6.12 -3.47
N LYS A 135 -12.57 -7.39 -3.45
CA LYS A 135 -13.97 -7.69 -3.04
C LYS A 135 -14.21 -7.42 -1.56
N GLY A 136 -13.21 -7.67 -0.72
CA GLY A 136 -13.25 -7.35 0.71
C GLY A 136 -13.26 -5.84 0.92
N PHE A 137 -12.38 -5.12 0.22
CA PHE A 137 -12.34 -3.67 0.25
C PHE A 137 -13.70 -3.03 -0.07
N LEU A 138 -14.34 -3.44 -1.18
CA LEU A 138 -15.66 -2.94 -1.60
C LEU A 138 -16.78 -3.19 -0.58
N ARG A 139 -16.64 -4.21 0.25
CA ARG A 139 -17.63 -4.59 1.28
C ARG A 139 -17.32 -4.00 2.66
N GLY A 140 -16.29 -3.15 2.77
CA GLY A 140 -15.82 -2.67 4.07
C GLY A 140 -15.22 -3.78 4.94
N GLN A 141 -14.71 -4.85 4.31
CA GLN A 141 -14.10 -6.02 4.96
C GLN A 141 -12.56 -5.97 4.85
N HIS A 142 -11.90 -7.09 5.10
CA HIS A 142 -10.46 -7.22 5.04
C HIS A 142 -9.90 -7.10 3.62
N TYR A 143 -8.73 -6.50 3.53
CA TYR A 143 -7.86 -6.41 2.36
C TYR A 143 -6.42 -6.24 2.84
N ALA A 144 -5.46 -6.36 1.95
CA ALA A 144 -4.06 -6.11 2.24
C ALA A 144 -3.41 -5.19 1.20
N ILE A 145 -2.31 -4.54 1.58
CA ILE A 145 -1.38 -3.87 0.70
C ILE A 145 -0.09 -4.68 0.78
N ALA A 146 0.36 -5.26 -0.33
CA ALA A 146 1.51 -6.13 -0.36
C ALA A 146 2.66 -5.53 -1.17
N LEU A 147 3.83 -5.41 -0.55
CA LEU A 147 5.05 -4.86 -1.15
C LEU A 147 6.21 -5.85 -0.93
N GLY A 148 6.66 -6.50 -2.01
CA GLY A 148 7.73 -7.49 -1.99
C GLY A 148 8.98 -7.01 -2.70
N ARG A 149 10.17 -7.12 -2.07
CA ARG A 149 11.46 -6.88 -2.71
C ARG A 149 11.96 -8.15 -3.37
N ILE A 150 12.22 -8.08 -4.66
CA ILE A 150 12.78 -9.17 -5.45
C ILE A 150 14.21 -8.81 -5.83
N GLU A 151 15.16 -9.70 -5.57
CA GLU A 151 16.55 -9.57 -5.96
C GLU A 151 17.03 -10.89 -6.58
N ASN A 152 17.65 -10.81 -7.75
CA ASN A 152 18.12 -12.00 -8.50
C ASN A 152 17.03 -13.08 -8.67
N GLY A 153 15.79 -12.65 -8.92
CA GLY A 153 14.64 -13.54 -9.12
C GLY A 153 14.09 -14.21 -7.87
N LYS A 154 14.49 -13.76 -6.66
CA LYS A 154 13.99 -14.26 -5.37
C LYS A 154 13.38 -13.15 -4.55
N VAL A 155 12.32 -13.44 -3.82
CA VAL A 155 11.78 -12.54 -2.80
C VAL A 155 12.70 -12.55 -1.59
N VAL A 156 13.37 -11.42 -1.32
CA VAL A 156 14.35 -11.27 -0.22
C VAL A 156 13.81 -10.51 0.97
N ALA A 157 12.79 -9.68 0.75
CA ALA A 157 12.12 -8.93 1.81
C ALA A 157 10.68 -8.62 1.40
N GLY A 158 9.83 -8.34 2.37
CA GLY A 158 8.45 -7.94 2.11
C GLY A 158 7.83 -7.24 3.30
N VAL A 159 6.87 -6.38 3.00
CA VAL A 159 5.99 -5.73 3.96
C VAL A 159 4.55 -5.89 3.51
N MET A 160 3.66 -6.24 4.43
CA MET A 160 2.24 -6.38 4.18
C MET A 160 1.45 -5.62 5.24
N GLY A 161 0.67 -4.63 4.81
CA GLY A 161 -0.27 -3.93 5.67
C GLY A 161 -1.66 -4.56 5.56
N CYS A 162 -2.29 -4.86 6.69
CA CYS A 162 -3.64 -5.40 6.78
C CYS A 162 -4.51 -4.43 7.59
N PRO A 163 -5.06 -3.36 6.97
CA PRO A 163 -5.66 -2.24 7.70
C PRO A 163 -6.81 -2.61 8.63
N ASN A 164 -7.56 -3.64 8.29
CA ASN A 164 -8.77 -4.03 9.01
C ASN A 164 -8.59 -5.32 9.84
N LEU A 165 -7.40 -5.91 9.85
CA LEU A 165 -7.12 -7.14 10.57
C LEU A 165 -6.70 -6.83 12.01
N SER A 166 -7.32 -7.48 12.99
CA SER A 166 -6.91 -7.36 14.39
C SER A 166 -5.68 -8.20 14.69
N ILE A 167 -4.81 -7.70 15.56
CA ILE A 167 -3.73 -8.50 16.15
C ILE A 167 -4.26 -9.54 17.14
N ASP A 168 -5.43 -9.30 17.73
CA ASP A 168 -6.10 -10.25 18.60
C ASP A 168 -6.76 -11.36 17.77
N GLN A 169 -6.17 -12.55 17.76
CA GLN A 169 -6.67 -13.71 17.02
C GLN A 169 -8.05 -14.18 17.50
N SER A 170 -8.54 -13.75 18.66
CA SER A 170 -9.89 -14.00 19.13
C SER A 170 -10.93 -13.04 18.55
N PHE A 171 -10.48 -11.95 17.94
CA PHE A 171 -11.35 -10.96 17.29
C PHE A 171 -12.06 -11.58 16.08
N PRO A 172 -13.38 -11.41 15.93
CA PRO A 172 -14.12 -12.06 14.85
C PRO A 172 -13.67 -11.58 13.47
N LEU A 173 -13.35 -12.50 12.55
CA LEU A 173 -12.97 -12.16 11.17
C LEU A 173 -14.07 -11.47 10.35
N CYS A 174 -15.32 -11.46 10.82
CA CYS A 174 -16.40 -10.71 10.18
C CYS A 174 -16.47 -9.24 10.61
N GLU A 175 -15.66 -8.83 11.58
CA GLU A 175 -15.54 -7.48 12.08
C GLU A 175 -14.21 -6.87 11.66
N VAL A 176 -14.11 -5.55 11.64
CA VAL A 176 -12.90 -4.82 11.25
C VAL A 176 -12.30 -4.12 12.46
N ASP A 177 -10.97 -4.20 12.56
CA ASP A 177 -10.21 -3.53 13.59
C ASP A 177 -9.84 -2.11 13.14
N SER A 178 -9.78 -1.16 14.06
CA SER A 178 -9.45 0.24 13.76
C SER A 178 -7.95 0.50 13.63
N GLU A 179 -7.11 -0.31 14.25
CA GLU A 179 -5.65 -0.16 14.26
C GLU A 179 -5.02 -0.93 13.09
N GLY A 180 -5.55 -2.11 12.80
CA GLY A 180 -5.00 -3.03 11.82
C GLY A 180 -3.69 -3.65 12.29
N VAL A 181 -3.03 -4.39 11.39
CA VAL A 181 -1.75 -5.05 11.69
C VAL A 181 -0.82 -4.91 10.48
N MET A 182 0.48 -4.86 10.74
CA MET A 182 1.50 -4.87 9.68
C MET A 182 2.49 -6.01 9.91
N TYR A 183 2.93 -6.60 8.83
CA TYR A 183 3.94 -7.65 8.81
C TYR A 183 5.14 -7.22 8.01
N ALA A 184 6.33 -7.60 8.45
CA ALA A 184 7.56 -7.48 7.68
C ALA A 184 8.35 -8.78 7.76
N ALA A 185 9.02 -9.14 6.67
CA ALA A 185 9.88 -10.31 6.63
C ALA A 185 11.15 -10.05 5.81
N SER A 186 12.24 -10.72 6.17
CA SER A 186 13.49 -10.71 5.42
C SER A 186 14.07 -12.10 5.32
N GLU A 187 14.59 -12.47 4.15
CA GLU A 187 15.28 -13.76 3.94
C GLU A 187 16.40 -13.93 4.96
N GLY A 188 16.39 -15.06 5.66
CA GLY A 188 17.39 -15.42 6.67
C GLY A 188 17.29 -14.67 8.01
N ALA A 189 16.44 -13.65 8.15
CA ALA A 189 16.27 -12.90 9.39
C ALA A 189 14.98 -13.25 10.13
N GLY A 190 13.93 -13.69 9.42
CA GLY A 190 12.64 -14.07 9.98
C GLY A 190 11.51 -13.10 9.62
N ALA A 191 10.43 -13.14 10.40
CA ALA A 191 9.26 -12.28 10.22
C ALA A 191 8.86 -11.59 11.53
N TRP A 192 8.27 -10.41 11.39
CA TRP A 192 7.82 -9.55 12.49
C TRP A 192 6.41 -9.08 12.25
N GLU A 193 5.67 -8.95 13.32
CA GLU A 193 4.31 -8.42 13.39
C GLU A 193 4.32 -7.12 14.21
N PHE A 194 3.60 -6.12 13.72
CA PHE A 194 3.37 -4.83 14.37
C PHE A 194 1.88 -4.71 14.69
N ALA A 195 1.56 -4.28 15.91
CA ALA A 195 0.18 -4.18 16.40
C ALA A 195 -0.61 -3.00 15.84
N ASP A 196 -0.07 -2.33 14.84
CA ASP A 196 -0.72 -1.24 14.11
C ASP A 196 -0.18 -1.14 12.67
N CYS A 197 -0.99 -0.61 11.76
CA CYS A 197 -0.60 -0.42 10.36
C CYS A 197 0.37 0.76 10.13
N ASN A 198 0.72 1.53 11.15
CA ASN A 198 1.71 2.60 11.03
C ASN A 198 3.11 2.15 11.47
N ALA A 199 3.25 0.89 11.90
CA ALA A 199 4.47 0.30 12.46
C ALA A 199 5.08 1.14 13.60
N THR A 200 4.24 1.82 14.38
CA THR A 200 4.66 2.62 15.54
C THR A 200 4.84 1.79 16.78
N SER A 201 4.18 0.63 16.86
CA SER A 201 4.34 -0.34 17.93
C SER A 201 5.69 -1.06 17.85
N SER A 202 6.16 -1.56 18.99
CA SER A 202 7.35 -2.42 19.01
C SER A 202 7.04 -3.73 18.30
N PRO A 203 7.83 -4.14 17.29
CA PRO A 203 7.57 -5.37 16.56
C PRO A 203 7.76 -6.61 17.43
N MET A 204 6.92 -7.59 17.22
CA MET A 204 7.07 -8.93 17.77
C MET A 204 7.60 -9.87 16.69
N ARG A 205 8.69 -10.59 16.96
CA ARG A 205 9.18 -11.61 16.04
C ARG A 205 8.25 -12.83 16.09
N ILE A 206 7.78 -13.30 14.95
CA ILE A 206 6.84 -14.41 14.81
C ILE A 206 7.44 -15.64 14.10
N LEU A 207 8.61 -15.51 13.44
CA LEU A 207 9.37 -16.58 12.79
C LEU A 207 10.88 -16.36 12.94
#